data_018fb4893e43597627ffe626c1736e8a
#
_entry.id   018fb4893e43597627ffe626c1736e8a
#
_cell.length_a   1.000
_cell.length_b   1.000
_cell.length_c   1.000
_cell.angle_alpha   90.00
_cell.angle_beta   90.00
_cell.angle_gamma   90.00
#
_symmetry.space_group_name_H-M   'P 1'
#
loop_
_entity.id
_entity.type
_entity.pdbx_description
1 polymer ?
#
loop_
_entity_poly.entity_id
_entity_poly.type
_entity_poly.pdbx_seq_one_letter_code
_entity_poly.pdbx_strand_id
1 'polypeptide(L)'
;MKTIILSFSLLLLGFASFAQEETNGTIYIKHPYIDVVNAASKAYLAKDDATNMKFYSDTAKFWYAGMDKPVSLTEAMKGWDSDFDYFNDIKLKTVGYPDYLHYKQGDAKIVQSWWTWTGVSKKSGKTIKVDMVLFDWFNNDGKIVTEVGYGNFDDYNKEKM
;
A
#
# COMPACT_ATOMS: atom_id res chain seq x y z
N MET A 1 14.55 45.43 -49.51
CA MET A 1 15.22 44.29 -48.78
C MET A 1 15.03 44.31 -47.27
N LYS A 2 14.05 45.04 -46.68
CA LYS A 2 13.82 45.04 -45.20
C LYS A 2 12.63 44.25 -44.76
N THR A 3 11.81 43.72 -45.65
CA THR A 3 10.56 42.98 -45.32
C THR A 3 10.71 41.45 -45.15
N ILE A 4 11.82 40.87 -45.61
CA ILE A 4 12.04 39.41 -45.57
C ILE A 4 12.59 38.94 -44.22
N ILE A 5 13.25 39.82 -43.46
CA ILE A 5 13.87 39.46 -42.16
C ILE A 5 12.81 39.30 -41.06
N LEU A 6 11.69 40.03 -41.16
CA LEU A 6 10.63 39.97 -40.11
C LEU A 6 9.79 38.70 -40.17
N SER A 7 9.69 38.08 -41.35
CA SER A 7 8.91 36.84 -41.54
C SER A 7 9.62 35.61 -41.04
N PHE A 8 10.95 35.61 -40.96
CA PHE A 8 11.72 34.46 -40.48
C PHE A 8 11.77 34.33 -38.97
N SER A 9 11.65 35.49 -38.26
CA SER A 9 11.63 35.49 -36.78
C SER A 9 10.31 35.01 -36.19
N LEU A 10 9.21 35.04 -36.96
CA LEU A 10 7.90 34.53 -36.47
C LEU A 10 7.76 33.02 -36.64
N LEU A 11 8.54 32.41 -37.54
CA LEU A 11 8.49 30.96 -37.77
C LEU A 11 9.25 30.15 -36.69
N LEU A 12 10.16 30.77 -35.94
CA LEU A 12 10.95 30.12 -34.89
C LEU A 12 10.26 30.03 -33.53
N LEU A 13 9.15 30.77 -33.33
CA LEU A 13 8.35 30.73 -32.09
C LEU A 13 7.33 29.64 -32.07
N GLY A 14 7.12 28.89 -33.18
CA GLY A 14 6.10 27.86 -33.31
C GLY A 14 6.50 26.46 -32.81
N PHE A 15 7.78 26.21 -32.48
CA PHE A 15 8.27 24.85 -32.14
C PHE A 15 8.62 24.62 -30.67
N ALA A 16 8.32 25.55 -29.78
CA ALA A 16 8.33 25.30 -28.36
C ALA A 16 7.00 24.64 -27.91
N SER A 17 6.54 23.62 -28.62
CA SER A 17 5.62 22.64 -28.04
C SER A 17 6.44 21.85 -27.02
N PHE A 18 6.58 22.40 -25.81
CA PHE A 18 6.94 21.59 -24.67
C PHE A 18 5.86 20.47 -24.62
N ALA A 19 6.24 19.24 -24.90
CA ALA A 19 5.40 18.12 -24.59
C ALA A 19 5.10 18.25 -23.09
N GLN A 20 3.91 18.73 -22.76
CA GLN A 20 3.48 18.84 -21.38
C GLN A 20 3.35 17.41 -20.89
N GLU A 21 4.24 16.99 -20.01
CA GLU A 21 4.15 15.66 -19.41
C GLU A 21 2.77 15.53 -18.75
N GLU A 22 1.99 14.57 -19.22
CA GLU A 22 0.68 14.29 -18.66
C GLU A 22 0.86 13.54 -17.35
N THR A 23 0.48 14.16 -16.24
CA THR A 23 0.53 13.51 -14.92
C THR A 23 -0.77 12.75 -14.65
N ASN A 24 -0.66 11.48 -14.26
CA ASN A 24 -1.81 10.64 -13.92
C ASN A 24 -2.26 10.78 -12.46
N GLY A 25 -1.80 11.77 -11.73
CA GLY A 25 -2.23 11.99 -10.35
C GLY A 25 -1.24 12.77 -9.51
N THR A 26 -1.47 12.75 -8.19
CA THR A 26 -0.63 13.41 -7.19
C THR A 26 -0.21 12.42 -6.13
N ILE A 27 1.04 12.52 -5.67
CA ILE A 27 1.60 11.74 -4.57
C ILE A 27 1.72 12.67 -3.35
N TYR A 28 1.25 12.19 -2.20
CA TYR A 28 1.29 12.92 -0.94
C TYR A 28 2.08 12.13 0.11
N ILE A 29 2.98 12.78 0.83
CA ILE A 29 3.72 12.21 1.98
C ILE A 29 2.99 12.43 3.32
N LYS A 30 1.91 13.21 3.32
CA LYS A 30 1.02 13.45 4.46
C LYS A 30 -0.42 13.44 3.97
N HIS A 31 -1.23 12.54 4.50
CA HIS A 31 -2.65 12.43 4.19
C HIS A 31 -3.36 11.61 5.27
N PRO A 32 -4.65 11.87 5.60
CA PRO A 32 -5.39 11.09 6.60
C PRO A 32 -5.44 9.58 6.30
N TYR A 33 -5.40 9.16 5.02
CA TYR A 33 -5.37 7.73 4.67
C TYR A 33 -4.05 7.05 5.08
N ILE A 34 -2.94 7.77 5.08
CA ILE A 34 -1.66 7.27 5.63
C ILE A 34 -1.81 7.02 7.14
N ASP A 35 -2.53 7.91 7.84
CA ASP A 35 -2.78 7.76 9.28
C ASP A 35 -3.66 6.53 9.55
N VAL A 36 -4.64 6.24 8.68
CA VAL A 36 -5.47 5.02 8.74
C VAL A 36 -4.60 3.77 8.64
N VAL A 37 -3.72 3.66 7.64
CA VAL A 37 -2.81 2.50 7.46
C VAL A 37 -1.89 2.32 8.66
N ASN A 38 -1.32 3.42 9.18
CA ASN A 38 -0.50 3.38 10.39
C ASN A 38 -1.30 2.97 11.64
N ALA A 39 -2.56 3.37 11.74
CA ALA A 39 -3.42 3.00 12.85
C ALA A 39 -3.85 1.52 12.78
N ALA A 40 -4.17 1.02 11.58
CA ALA A 40 -4.48 -0.39 11.34
C ALA A 40 -3.31 -1.29 11.73
N SER A 41 -2.07 -0.95 11.32
CA SER A 41 -0.87 -1.70 11.70
C SER A 41 -0.62 -1.73 13.20
N LYS A 42 -0.89 -0.62 13.90
CA LYS A 42 -0.81 -0.57 15.38
C LYS A 42 -1.88 -1.42 16.05
N ALA A 43 -3.12 -1.40 15.54
CA ALA A 43 -4.22 -2.22 16.05
C ALA A 43 -3.92 -3.72 15.87
N TYR A 44 -3.37 -4.14 14.72
CA TYR A 44 -2.89 -5.50 14.50
C TYR A 44 -1.86 -5.92 15.57
N LEU A 45 -0.81 -5.13 15.78
CA LEU A 45 0.21 -5.45 16.79
C LEU A 45 -0.32 -5.47 18.22
N ALA A 46 -1.35 -4.67 18.51
CA ALA A 46 -2.02 -4.63 19.80
C ALA A 46 -3.06 -5.75 19.99
N LYS A 47 -3.36 -6.54 18.94
CA LYS A 47 -4.46 -7.51 18.90
C LYS A 47 -5.81 -6.86 19.20
N ASP A 48 -5.99 -5.61 18.80
CA ASP A 48 -7.24 -4.86 18.97
C ASP A 48 -8.10 -4.95 17.70
N ASP A 49 -8.73 -6.11 17.53
CA ASP A 49 -9.56 -6.42 16.38
C ASP A 49 -10.73 -5.47 16.23
N ALA A 50 -11.34 -5.08 17.36
CA ALA A 50 -12.47 -4.17 17.36
C ALA A 50 -12.11 -2.79 16.79
N THR A 51 -10.89 -2.31 17.05
CA THR A 51 -10.35 -1.08 16.46
C THR A 51 -9.89 -1.33 15.04
N ASN A 52 -9.20 -2.46 14.77
CA ASN A 52 -8.68 -2.77 13.45
C ASN A 52 -9.79 -2.85 12.39
N MET A 53 -10.88 -3.55 12.67
CA MET A 53 -12.04 -3.66 11.79
C MET A 53 -12.64 -2.31 11.37
N LYS A 54 -12.50 -1.26 12.19
CA LYS A 54 -13.05 0.08 11.88
C LYS A 54 -12.36 0.76 10.69
N PHE A 55 -11.17 0.32 10.31
CA PHE A 55 -10.42 0.91 9.20
C PHE A 55 -10.82 0.34 7.84
N TYR A 56 -11.50 -0.80 7.83
CA TYR A 56 -11.89 -1.51 6.62
C TYR A 56 -13.39 -1.40 6.33
N SER A 57 -13.74 -1.55 5.06
CA SER A 57 -15.12 -1.78 4.64
C SER A 57 -15.51 -3.23 4.94
N ASP A 58 -16.77 -3.49 5.29
CA ASP A 58 -17.28 -4.84 5.54
C ASP A 58 -17.12 -5.78 4.31
N THR A 59 -17.02 -5.20 3.11
CA THR A 59 -16.81 -5.92 1.86
C THR A 59 -15.35 -5.95 1.40
N ALA A 60 -14.42 -5.48 2.22
CA ALA A 60 -13.00 -5.41 1.88
C ALA A 60 -12.44 -6.76 1.45
N LYS A 61 -11.49 -6.72 0.51
CA LYS A 61 -10.80 -7.89 -0.04
C LYS A 61 -9.31 -7.77 0.16
N PHE A 62 -8.69 -8.90 0.47
CA PHE A 62 -7.27 -9.01 0.78
C PHE A 62 -6.63 -10.06 -0.10
N TRP A 63 -5.51 -9.71 -0.71
CA TRP A 63 -4.71 -10.64 -1.48
C TRP A 63 -3.23 -10.42 -1.19
N TYR A 64 -2.51 -11.50 -0.90
CA TYR A 64 -1.06 -11.47 -0.72
C TYR A 64 -0.40 -12.43 -1.71
N ALA A 65 0.83 -12.11 -2.11
CA ALA A 65 1.59 -12.93 -3.04
C ALA A 65 1.63 -14.40 -2.57
N GLY A 66 1.27 -15.32 -3.48
CA GLY A 66 1.13 -16.75 -3.20
C GLY A 66 -0.31 -17.20 -2.89
N MET A 67 -1.27 -16.30 -2.73
CA MET A 67 -2.68 -16.67 -2.60
C MET A 67 -3.32 -16.91 -3.97
N ASP A 68 -4.11 -17.98 -4.10
CA ASP A 68 -4.85 -18.30 -5.33
C ASP A 68 -5.98 -17.30 -5.61
N LYS A 69 -6.60 -16.76 -4.56
CA LYS A 69 -7.74 -15.81 -4.65
C LYS A 69 -7.76 -14.86 -3.46
N PRO A 70 -8.39 -13.67 -3.64
CA PRO A 70 -8.64 -12.76 -2.53
C PRO A 70 -9.54 -13.37 -1.46
N VAL A 71 -9.29 -13.01 -0.21
CA VAL A 71 -10.09 -13.40 0.96
C VAL A 71 -10.93 -12.22 1.48
N SER A 72 -11.94 -12.51 2.30
CA SER A 72 -12.78 -11.51 2.98
C SER A 72 -12.06 -10.89 4.17
N LEU A 73 -12.59 -9.77 4.70
CA LEU A 73 -12.10 -9.17 5.95
C LEU A 73 -12.08 -10.18 7.11
N THR A 74 -13.16 -10.95 7.27
CA THR A 74 -13.25 -11.96 8.34
C THR A 74 -12.15 -13.03 8.22
N GLU A 75 -11.84 -13.46 6.99
CA GLU A 75 -10.77 -14.45 6.76
C GLU A 75 -9.39 -13.84 6.97
N ALA A 76 -9.17 -12.59 6.53
CA ALA A 76 -7.93 -11.87 6.77
C ALA A 76 -7.66 -11.67 8.26
N MET A 77 -8.67 -11.21 9.02
CA MET A 77 -8.58 -11.05 10.48
C MET A 77 -8.18 -12.36 11.17
N LYS A 78 -8.83 -13.49 10.84
CA LYS A 78 -8.44 -14.81 11.37
C LYS A 78 -6.99 -15.17 11.04
N GLY A 79 -6.53 -14.81 9.83
CA GLY A 79 -5.15 -15.01 9.40
C GLY A 79 -4.16 -14.23 10.27
N TRP A 80 -4.45 -12.94 10.52
CA TRP A 80 -3.63 -12.05 11.34
C TRP A 80 -3.63 -12.47 12.82
N ASP A 81 -4.78 -12.85 13.37
CA ASP A 81 -4.87 -13.37 14.75
C ASP A 81 -4.04 -14.63 14.92
N SER A 82 -4.07 -15.54 13.94
CA SER A 82 -3.30 -16.76 13.98
C SER A 82 -1.79 -16.52 14.00
N ASP A 83 -1.30 -15.36 13.57
CA ASP A 83 0.13 -15.05 13.68
C ASP A 83 0.62 -15.13 15.12
N PHE A 84 -0.19 -14.69 16.06
CA PHE A 84 0.13 -14.72 17.48
C PHE A 84 0.05 -16.13 18.09
N ASP A 85 -0.55 -17.10 17.38
CA ASP A 85 -0.52 -18.51 17.79
C ASP A 85 0.78 -19.18 17.36
N TYR A 86 1.35 -18.78 16.22
CA TYR A 86 2.55 -19.38 15.65
C TYR A 86 3.85 -18.64 15.97
N PHE A 87 3.77 -17.34 16.28
CA PHE A 87 4.95 -16.51 16.48
C PHE A 87 4.90 -15.73 17.80
N ASN A 88 6.08 -15.53 18.40
CA ASN A 88 6.35 -14.61 19.49
C ASN A 88 7.05 -13.36 18.93
N ASP A 89 7.13 -12.29 19.73
CA ASP A 89 7.92 -11.08 19.45
C ASP A 89 7.63 -10.49 18.07
N ILE A 90 6.36 -10.51 17.66
CA ILE A 90 5.95 -9.95 16.38
C ILE A 90 6.20 -8.45 16.37
N LYS A 91 6.86 -7.99 15.31
CA LYS A 91 7.13 -6.57 15.05
C LYS A 91 6.81 -6.26 13.59
N LEU A 92 6.30 -5.05 13.38
CA LEU A 92 6.07 -4.49 12.06
C LEU A 92 6.74 -3.12 12.00
N LYS A 93 7.76 -3.01 11.17
CA LYS A 93 8.56 -1.79 11.02
C LYS A 93 8.37 -1.21 9.62
N THR A 94 8.04 0.08 9.55
CA THR A 94 8.01 0.82 8.28
C THR A 94 9.42 0.93 7.69
N VAL A 95 9.53 0.77 6.37
CA VAL A 95 10.73 1.03 5.59
C VAL A 95 10.49 2.30 4.79
N GLY A 96 11.23 3.37 5.11
CA GLY A 96 10.94 4.69 4.54
C GLY A 96 9.68 5.32 5.13
N TYR A 97 8.83 5.83 4.27
CA TYR A 97 7.55 6.46 4.61
C TYR A 97 6.46 6.03 3.61
N PRO A 98 5.19 5.88 4.07
CA PRO A 98 4.08 5.59 3.16
C PRO A 98 3.78 6.79 2.25
N ASP A 99 3.33 6.49 1.03
CA ASP A 99 2.85 7.47 0.07
C ASP A 99 1.35 7.28 -0.15
N TYR A 100 0.58 8.40 -0.18
CA TYR A 100 -0.78 8.39 -0.69
C TYR A 100 -0.78 8.86 -2.14
N LEU A 101 -1.29 8.01 -3.02
CA LEU A 101 -1.42 8.25 -4.46
C LEU A 101 -2.90 8.51 -4.79
N HIS A 102 -3.17 9.69 -5.35
CA HIS A 102 -4.48 10.02 -5.86
C HIS A 102 -4.40 10.10 -7.39
N TYR A 103 -4.91 9.07 -8.05
CA TYR A 103 -4.89 8.96 -9.51
C TYR A 103 -6.03 9.76 -10.13
N LYS A 104 -5.75 10.48 -11.23
CA LYS A 104 -6.79 11.14 -12.04
C LYS A 104 -7.65 10.13 -12.77
N GLN A 105 -7.02 9.11 -13.32
CA GLN A 105 -7.73 8.05 -14.02
C GLN A 105 -8.43 7.14 -13.00
N GLY A 106 -9.77 7.08 -13.09
CA GLY A 106 -10.59 6.25 -12.23
C GLY A 106 -10.72 6.71 -10.79
N ASP A 107 -10.22 7.92 -10.44
CA ASP A 107 -10.26 8.50 -9.09
C ASP A 107 -9.74 7.52 -8.00
N ALA A 108 -8.74 6.70 -8.35
CA ALA A 108 -8.22 5.70 -7.43
C ALA A 108 -7.40 6.35 -6.31
N LYS A 109 -7.69 5.95 -5.08
CA LYS A 109 -7.11 6.45 -3.83
C LYS A 109 -6.35 5.30 -3.18
N ILE A 110 -5.02 5.36 -3.22
CA ILE A 110 -4.17 4.23 -2.80
C ILE A 110 -3.11 4.73 -1.83
N VAL A 111 -2.98 4.06 -0.68
CA VAL A 111 -1.77 4.20 0.14
C VAL A 111 -0.84 3.06 -0.22
N GLN A 112 0.38 3.41 -0.59
CA GLN A 112 1.48 2.48 -0.80
C GLN A 112 2.41 2.57 0.39
N SER A 113 2.75 1.41 1.00
CA SER A 113 3.58 1.37 2.20
C SER A 113 4.53 0.18 2.17
N TRP A 114 5.71 0.36 2.74
CA TRP A 114 6.75 -0.68 2.81
C TRP A 114 7.00 -1.06 4.25
N TRP A 115 7.06 -2.37 4.50
CA TRP A 115 7.15 -2.92 5.84
C TRP A 115 8.17 -4.05 5.91
N THR A 116 8.81 -4.16 7.06
CA THR A 116 9.47 -5.39 7.50
C THR A 116 8.66 -5.96 8.66
N TRP A 117 8.03 -7.10 8.44
CA TRP A 117 7.43 -7.93 9.48
C TRP A 117 8.48 -8.90 10.02
N THR A 118 8.54 -9.10 11.34
CA THR A 118 9.38 -10.12 11.98
C THR A 118 8.61 -10.80 13.09
N GLY A 119 8.85 -12.10 13.28
CA GLY A 119 8.33 -12.87 14.40
C GLY A 119 9.23 -14.06 14.71
N VAL A 120 9.28 -14.51 15.96
CA VAL A 120 10.01 -15.69 16.37
C VAL A 120 9.07 -16.89 16.33
N SER A 121 9.34 -17.84 15.44
CA SER A 121 8.53 -19.06 15.33
C SER A 121 8.53 -19.85 16.64
N LYS A 122 7.33 -20.17 17.14
CA LYS A 122 7.15 -21.05 18.31
C LYS A 122 7.51 -22.49 17.99
N LYS A 123 7.42 -22.90 16.72
CA LYS A 123 7.74 -24.25 16.25
C LYS A 123 9.25 -24.48 16.15
N SER A 124 9.98 -23.59 15.50
CA SER A 124 11.40 -23.79 15.19
C SER A 124 12.35 -22.93 16.05
N GLY A 125 11.85 -21.90 16.72
CA GLY A 125 12.66 -20.91 17.44
C GLY A 125 13.37 -19.91 16.51
N LYS A 126 13.19 -20.01 15.19
CA LYS A 126 13.83 -19.12 14.23
C LYS A 126 13.12 -17.78 14.15
N THR A 127 13.88 -16.72 13.95
CA THR A 127 13.32 -15.43 13.55
C THR A 127 12.97 -15.47 12.08
N ILE A 128 11.70 -15.27 11.78
CA ILE A 128 11.18 -15.16 10.41
C ILE A 128 11.07 -13.69 10.09
N LYS A 129 11.49 -13.31 8.87
CA LYS A 129 11.45 -11.95 8.35
C LYS A 129 10.71 -11.94 7.01
N VAL A 130 9.76 -11.02 6.85
CA VAL A 130 9.08 -10.74 5.58
C VAL A 130 9.24 -9.26 5.27
N ASP A 131 9.97 -8.94 4.21
CA ASP A 131 9.96 -7.60 3.62
C ASP A 131 8.82 -7.55 2.59
N MET A 132 7.93 -6.55 2.70
CA MET A 132 6.75 -6.46 1.85
C MET A 132 6.37 -5.03 1.51
N VAL A 133 5.66 -4.88 0.41
CA VAL A 133 4.94 -3.66 0.05
C VAL A 133 3.44 -3.96 0.09
N LEU A 134 2.69 -3.05 0.69
CA LEU A 134 1.23 -3.09 0.75
C LEU A 134 0.67 -1.94 -0.09
N PHE A 135 -0.43 -2.23 -0.75
CA PHE A 135 -1.25 -1.26 -1.45
C PHE A 135 -2.65 -1.34 -0.85
N ASP A 136 -3.12 -0.22 -0.30
CA ASP A 136 -4.42 -0.09 0.34
C ASP A 136 -5.30 0.85 -0.48
N TRP A 137 -6.35 0.33 -1.12
CA TRP A 137 -7.34 1.13 -1.85
C TRP A 137 -8.42 1.63 -0.91
N PHE A 138 -8.77 2.91 -1.05
CA PHE A 138 -9.75 3.58 -0.22
C PHE A 138 -11.03 3.93 -0.98
N ASN A 139 -12.16 3.82 -0.30
CA ASN A 139 -13.42 4.42 -0.76
C ASN A 139 -13.52 5.89 -0.31
N ASN A 140 -14.63 6.54 -0.69
CA ASN A 140 -14.87 7.95 -0.33
C ASN A 140 -15.17 8.16 1.17
N ASP A 141 -15.52 7.10 1.90
CA ASP A 141 -15.76 7.14 3.35
C ASP A 141 -14.45 7.00 4.16
N GLY A 142 -13.30 6.89 3.47
CA GLY A 142 -12.00 6.73 4.11
C GLY A 142 -11.76 5.33 4.67
N LYS A 143 -12.46 4.31 4.14
CA LYS A 143 -12.28 2.91 4.51
C LYS A 143 -11.43 2.19 3.46
N ILE A 144 -10.57 1.28 3.92
CA ILE A 144 -9.85 0.37 3.04
C ILE A 144 -10.85 -0.64 2.47
N VAL A 145 -10.89 -0.74 1.14
CA VAL A 145 -11.78 -1.67 0.40
C VAL A 145 -11.01 -2.81 -0.25
N THR A 146 -9.72 -2.63 -0.46
CA THR A 146 -8.83 -3.67 -0.98
C THR A 146 -7.43 -3.47 -0.41
N GLU A 147 -6.80 -4.54 0.01
CA GLU A 147 -5.39 -4.56 0.36
C GLU A 147 -4.69 -5.63 -0.48
N VAL A 148 -3.58 -5.25 -1.11
CA VAL A 148 -2.75 -6.16 -1.89
C VAL A 148 -1.33 -6.10 -1.35
N GLY A 149 -0.79 -7.25 -0.99
CA GLY A 149 0.57 -7.38 -0.46
C GLY A 149 1.49 -8.18 -1.36
N TYR A 150 2.67 -7.63 -1.65
CA TYR A 150 3.74 -8.35 -2.33
C TYR A 150 4.94 -8.50 -1.39
N GLY A 151 5.42 -9.72 -1.27
CA GLY A 151 6.57 -10.11 -0.47
C GLY A 151 6.88 -11.58 -0.65
N ASN A 152 7.94 -12.06 -0.04
CA ASN A 152 8.22 -13.49 0.02
C ASN A 152 7.71 -14.04 1.37
N PHE A 153 6.60 -14.76 1.32
CA PHE A 153 5.95 -15.36 2.48
C PHE A 153 6.28 -16.85 2.67
N ASP A 154 7.23 -17.42 1.92
CA ASP A 154 7.49 -18.87 1.93
C ASP A 154 7.87 -19.39 3.32
N ASP A 155 8.84 -18.75 3.98
CA ASP A 155 9.28 -19.20 5.30
C ASP A 155 8.23 -18.92 6.38
N TYR A 156 7.51 -17.80 6.29
CA TYR A 156 6.36 -17.52 7.15
C TYR A 156 5.29 -18.60 7.02
N ASN A 157 4.91 -18.99 5.79
CA ASN A 157 3.89 -20.02 5.55
C ASN A 157 4.35 -21.41 6.04
N LYS A 158 5.63 -21.77 5.87
CA LYS A 158 6.18 -23.06 6.38
C LYS A 158 6.09 -23.18 7.90
N GLU A 159 6.24 -22.08 8.62
CA GLU A 159 6.17 -22.11 10.09
C GLU A 159 4.71 -22.15 10.61
N LYS A 160 3.72 -21.82 9.77
CA LYS A 160 2.26 -21.89 10.07
C LYS A 160 1.62 -23.23 9.67
N MET A 161 2.32 -24.08 8.97
CA MET A 161 1.93 -25.47 8.65
C MET A 161 2.42 -26.44 9.72
#